data_f5efef9a014506abc79b8feba951de9b
#
_entry.id   f5efef9a014506abc79b8feba951de9b
#
_cell.length_a   1.000
_cell.length_b   1.000
_cell.length_c   1.000
_cell.angle_alpha   90.00
_cell.angle_beta   90.00
_cell.angle_gamma   90.00
#
_symmetry.space_group_name_H-M   'P 1'
#
loop_
_entity.id
_entity.type
_entity.pdbx_description
1 polymer ?
#
loop_
_entity_poly.entity_id
_entity_poly.type
_entity_poly.pdbx_seq_one_letter_code
_entity_poly.pdbx_strand_id
1 'polypeptide(L)'
;MEFSRETRRLALQKMQERDLDLLIIGGGITGAGVALQAAASGLETGLIEMQDFAEGTSSRSTKLVHGGLRYLKQFDVEVVSDTVSERAVVQQIAPHIPKPDPMLLPVYDEPGSTFSMFRLKVAMDLYDLLAGVSNTPAANKVLTKEDVLKREPDLKEEGLLGGGVYLDFRNNDARLVIENIKRANRDGALIASHVKAEDFLLDDKGQIIGVKARDLLTDQEIMIKAKLVINTTGPWSDEIRQFSHKGQPIHQMRPTKGVHLVVDRQKLPVSQPVYVDTGLNDGRMVFVLPREEKTYFGTTDTDYTGDLQHPQVTQEDVDYLLGVVNNRFPNANLTIDDIESSWAGLRPLLSGNSASD
;
A
#
# COMPACT_ATOMS: atom_id res chain seq x y z
N MET A 1 -26.15 8.53 3.24
CA MET A 1 -26.44 8.71 1.80
C MET A 1 -25.86 7.47 1.11
N GLU A 2 -26.57 6.85 0.21
CA GLU A 2 -26.11 5.64 -0.49
C GLU A 2 -25.19 6.03 -1.66
N PHE A 3 -24.15 5.23 -1.91
CA PHE A 3 -23.33 5.35 -3.12
C PHE A 3 -24.11 4.80 -4.31
N SER A 4 -24.49 5.66 -5.24
CA SER A 4 -25.23 5.31 -6.44
C SER A 4 -24.87 6.23 -7.60
N ARG A 5 -25.27 5.86 -8.79
CA ARG A 5 -25.13 6.73 -9.98
C ARG A 5 -25.81 8.08 -9.77
N GLU A 6 -26.97 8.10 -9.11
CA GLU A 6 -27.72 9.32 -8.88
C GLU A 6 -27.03 10.23 -7.82
N THR A 7 -26.54 9.65 -6.72
CA THR A 7 -25.82 10.46 -5.71
C THR A 7 -24.51 11.00 -6.24
N ARG A 8 -23.82 10.26 -7.13
CA ARG A 8 -22.64 10.76 -7.86
C ARG A 8 -23.00 11.95 -8.74
N ARG A 9 -24.06 11.86 -9.53
CA ARG A 9 -24.55 12.96 -10.39
C ARG A 9 -24.85 14.22 -9.57
N LEU A 10 -25.56 14.05 -8.45
CA LEU A 10 -25.87 15.14 -7.55
C LEU A 10 -24.63 15.76 -6.89
N ALA A 11 -23.63 14.93 -6.55
CA ALA A 11 -22.37 15.43 -6.02
C ALA A 11 -21.64 16.30 -7.04
N LEU A 12 -21.55 15.86 -8.31
CA LEU A 12 -20.92 16.64 -9.38
C LEU A 12 -21.67 17.95 -9.65
N GLN A 13 -23.00 17.93 -9.66
CA GLN A 13 -23.80 19.13 -9.79
C GLN A 13 -23.49 20.13 -8.66
N LYS A 14 -23.49 19.68 -7.41
CA LYS A 14 -23.18 20.52 -6.24
C LYS A 14 -21.76 21.07 -6.27
N MET A 15 -20.77 20.29 -6.72
CA MET A 15 -19.37 20.74 -6.87
C MET A 15 -19.26 21.90 -7.87
N GLN A 16 -20.10 21.94 -8.90
CA GLN A 16 -20.11 23.01 -9.89
C GLN A 16 -20.87 24.26 -9.43
N GLU A 17 -21.86 24.09 -8.55
CA GLU A 17 -22.71 25.18 -8.03
C GLU A 17 -22.12 25.89 -6.80
N ARG A 18 -21.11 25.29 -6.14
CA ARG A 18 -20.55 25.78 -4.87
C ARG A 18 -19.08 26.13 -5.00
N ASP A 19 -18.63 27.10 -4.24
CA ASP A 19 -17.22 27.34 -3.99
C ASP A 19 -16.79 26.44 -2.82
N LEU A 20 -15.96 25.45 -3.09
CA LEU A 20 -15.43 24.53 -2.09
C LEU A 20 -14.32 25.18 -1.26
N ASP A 21 -14.18 24.78 0.00
CA ASP A 21 -12.98 25.11 0.78
C ASP A 21 -11.79 24.28 0.28
N LEU A 22 -12.04 22.99 -0.03
CA LEU A 22 -11.04 22.04 -0.44
C LEU A 22 -11.51 21.13 -1.57
N LEU A 23 -10.72 21.03 -2.63
CA LEU A 23 -10.87 19.99 -3.67
C LEU A 23 -9.66 19.05 -3.64
N ILE A 24 -9.93 17.76 -3.58
CA ILE A 24 -8.94 16.68 -3.55
C ILE A 24 -8.96 15.96 -4.89
N ILE A 25 -7.80 15.83 -5.53
CA ILE A 25 -7.61 15.06 -6.75
C ILE A 25 -6.95 13.74 -6.39
N GLY A 26 -7.65 12.63 -6.59
CA GLY A 26 -7.19 11.27 -6.32
C GLY A 26 -7.93 10.60 -5.16
N GLY A 27 -8.56 9.46 -5.44
CA GLY A 27 -9.39 8.66 -4.52
C GLY A 27 -8.67 7.43 -3.95
N GLY A 28 -7.34 7.48 -3.81
CA GLY A 28 -6.55 6.51 -3.07
C GLY A 28 -6.66 6.73 -1.55
N ILE A 29 -5.87 5.97 -0.77
CA ILE A 29 -5.94 6.05 0.71
C ILE A 29 -5.60 7.43 1.25
N THR A 30 -4.65 8.14 0.63
CA THR A 30 -4.26 9.50 1.02
C THR A 30 -5.41 10.47 0.80
N GLY A 31 -5.99 10.49 -0.40
CA GLY A 31 -7.12 11.38 -0.70
C GLY A 31 -8.36 11.07 0.13
N ALA A 32 -8.65 9.78 0.34
CA ALA A 32 -9.75 9.35 1.20
C ALA A 32 -9.58 9.82 2.66
N GLY A 33 -8.35 9.74 3.19
CA GLY A 33 -8.01 10.23 4.53
C GLY A 33 -8.13 11.74 4.64
N VAL A 34 -7.61 12.49 3.66
CA VAL A 34 -7.74 13.96 3.61
C VAL A 34 -9.21 14.37 3.53
N ALA A 35 -10.01 13.72 2.67
CA ALA A 35 -11.43 14.02 2.54
C ALA A 35 -12.20 13.77 3.84
N LEU A 36 -11.87 12.68 4.53
CA LEU A 36 -12.48 12.35 5.82
C LEU A 36 -12.16 13.41 6.87
N GLN A 37 -10.90 13.80 7.03
CA GLN A 37 -10.49 14.78 8.02
C GLN A 37 -11.06 16.17 7.71
N ALA A 38 -11.05 16.58 6.45
CA ALA A 38 -11.59 17.87 6.02
C ALA A 38 -13.10 17.96 6.28
N ALA A 39 -13.87 16.95 5.86
CA ALA A 39 -15.32 16.91 6.08
C ALA A 39 -15.69 16.86 7.57
N ALA A 40 -14.96 16.04 8.36
CA ALA A 40 -15.17 15.97 9.81
C ALA A 40 -14.85 17.28 10.52
N SER A 41 -13.98 18.12 9.94
CA SER A 41 -13.67 19.48 10.42
C SER A 41 -14.65 20.54 9.93
N GLY A 42 -15.69 20.17 9.18
CA GLY A 42 -16.72 21.09 8.69
C GLY A 42 -16.36 21.88 7.43
N LEU A 43 -15.29 21.50 6.70
CA LEU A 43 -14.93 22.13 5.45
C LEU A 43 -15.84 21.66 4.30
N GLU A 44 -16.28 22.59 3.43
CA GLU A 44 -16.93 22.24 2.16
C GLU A 44 -15.93 21.53 1.25
N THR A 45 -15.98 20.20 1.24
CA THR A 45 -14.96 19.34 0.66
C THR A 45 -15.47 18.61 -0.58
N GLY A 46 -14.68 18.63 -1.67
CA GLY A 46 -14.86 17.81 -2.86
C GLY A 46 -13.71 16.81 -3.05
N LEU A 47 -14.01 15.63 -3.58
CA LEU A 47 -13.02 14.66 -4.04
C LEU A 47 -13.41 14.11 -5.40
N ILE A 48 -12.47 14.16 -6.35
CA ILE A 48 -12.61 13.55 -7.67
C ILE A 48 -11.52 12.48 -7.88
N GLU A 49 -11.92 11.37 -8.51
CA GLU A 49 -11.04 10.25 -8.86
C GLU A 49 -11.26 9.87 -10.32
N MET A 50 -10.18 9.69 -11.10
CA MET A 50 -10.31 9.42 -12.54
C MET A 50 -10.76 7.99 -12.85
N GLN A 51 -10.49 7.06 -11.96
CA GLN A 51 -10.89 5.64 -12.09
C GLN A 51 -11.92 5.29 -11.01
N ASP A 52 -11.90 4.06 -10.51
CA ASP A 52 -12.60 3.73 -9.28
C ASP A 52 -11.72 4.03 -8.05
N PHE A 53 -12.35 4.12 -6.89
CA PHE A 53 -11.60 4.36 -5.65
C PHE A 53 -10.63 3.24 -5.35
N ALA A 54 -9.43 3.60 -4.89
CA ALA A 54 -8.33 2.68 -4.61
C ALA A 54 -7.73 1.95 -5.82
N GLU A 55 -8.06 2.28 -7.05
CA GLU A 55 -7.62 1.55 -8.25
C GLU A 55 -6.09 1.52 -8.43
N GLY A 56 -5.38 2.56 -8.01
CA GLY A 56 -3.92 2.62 -8.09
C GLY A 56 -3.21 1.83 -6.99
N THR A 57 -2.16 2.41 -6.43
CA THR A 57 -1.30 1.81 -5.39
C THR A 57 -2.10 1.29 -4.19
N SER A 58 -3.19 1.96 -3.83
CA SER A 58 -3.99 1.70 -2.63
C SER A 58 -4.76 0.37 -2.64
N SER A 59 -4.77 -0.38 -3.74
CA SER A 59 -5.30 -1.75 -3.75
C SER A 59 -4.32 -2.77 -4.35
N ARG A 60 -3.17 -2.30 -4.83
CA ARG A 60 -2.15 -3.12 -5.49
C ARG A 60 -0.92 -3.33 -4.61
N SER A 61 -1.11 -3.35 -3.30
CA SER A 61 -0.10 -3.55 -2.26
C SER A 61 0.00 -5.01 -1.83
N THR A 62 0.81 -5.28 -0.80
CA THR A 62 0.88 -6.59 -0.12
C THR A 62 -0.36 -6.90 0.73
N LYS A 63 -1.33 -5.99 0.82
CA LYS A 63 -2.58 -6.12 1.59
C LYS A 63 -2.34 -6.34 3.09
N LEU A 64 -1.34 -5.62 3.61
CA LEU A 64 -0.99 -5.56 5.03
C LEU A 64 -1.08 -4.12 5.54
N VAL A 65 -1.45 -3.96 6.80
CA VAL A 65 -1.18 -2.75 7.57
C VAL A 65 -0.08 -3.12 8.55
N HIS A 66 1.15 -2.76 8.21
CA HIS A 66 2.35 -3.21 8.92
C HIS A 66 3.21 -2.04 9.38
N GLY A 67 3.97 -2.25 10.46
CA GLY A 67 4.84 -1.23 11.03
C GLY A 67 6.24 -1.16 10.42
N GLY A 68 6.54 -1.97 9.41
CA GLY A 68 7.83 -1.91 8.72
C GLY A 68 9.02 -2.31 9.58
N LEU A 69 9.00 -3.47 10.22
CA LEU A 69 10.08 -3.97 11.09
C LEU A 69 11.49 -3.84 10.45
N ARG A 70 11.60 -4.02 9.13
CA ARG A 70 12.88 -3.92 8.40
C ARG A 70 13.52 -2.53 8.51
N TYR A 71 12.75 -1.45 8.68
CA TYR A 71 13.30 -0.10 8.81
C TYR A 71 14.09 0.10 10.09
N LEU A 72 13.88 -0.75 11.11
CA LEU A 72 14.73 -0.75 12.31
C LEU A 72 16.17 -1.21 12.02
N LYS A 73 16.41 -1.93 10.90
CA LYS A 73 17.78 -2.22 10.43
C LYS A 73 18.55 -0.94 10.09
N GLN A 74 17.85 0.09 9.61
CA GLN A 74 18.41 1.38 9.24
C GLN A 74 18.30 2.43 10.36
N PHE A 75 17.85 2.02 11.56
CA PHE A 75 17.56 2.88 12.71
C PHE A 75 16.50 3.96 12.45
N ASP A 76 15.60 3.73 11.49
CA ASP A 76 14.48 4.63 11.22
C ASP A 76 13.33 4.37 12.21
N VAL A 77 13.57 4.76 13.45
CA VAL A 77 12.67 4.51 14.59
C VAL A 77 11.41 5.38 14.47
N GLU A 78 11.53 6.58 13.91
CA GLU A 78 10.42 7.52 13.77
C GLU A 78 9.34 6.97 12.85
N VAL A 79 9.73 6.51 11.66
CA VAL A 79 8.80 5.87 10.69
C VAL A 79 8.10 4.66 11.30
N VAL A 80 8.83 3.82 12.04
CA VAL A 80 8.23 2.64 12.69
C VAL A 80 7.26 3.07 13.79
N SER A 81 7.62 4.05 14.62
CA SER A 81 6.76 4.58 15.68
C SER A 81 5.43 5.11 15.13
N ASP A 82 5.49 5.92 14.08
CA ASP A 82 4.32 6.51 13.45
C ASP A 82 3.43 5.42 12.84
N THR A 83 4.03 4.48 12.11
CA THR A 83 3.27 3.42 11.44
C THR A 83 2.61 2.44 12.40
N VAL A 84 3.27 2.02 13.50
CA VAL A 84 2.64 1.12 14.47
C VAL A 84 1.58 1.81 15.30
N SER A 85 1.76 3.10 15.61
CA SER A 85 0.78 3.92 16.32
C SER A 85 -0.48 4.09 15.47
N GLU A 86 -0.32 4.49 14.20
CA GLU A 86 -1.44 4.67 13.28
C GLU A 86 -2.13 3.33 12.97
N ARG A 87 -1.40 2.24 12.85
CA ARG A 87 -1.98 0.89 12.72
C ARG A 87 -2.97 0.57 13.84
N ALA A 88 -2.62 0.91 15.08
CA ALA A 88 -3.49 0.70 16.25
C ALA A 88 -4.75 1.59 16.15
N VAL A 89 -4.61 2.85 15.74
CA VAL A 89 -5.74 3.75 15.51
C VAL A 89 -6.66 3.21 14.42
N VAL A 90 -6.11 2.81 13.27
CA VAL A 90 -6.90 2.27 12.15
C VAL A 90 -7.67 1.00 12.57
N GLN A 91 -7.05 0.11 13.36
CA GLN A 91 -7.74 -1.06 13.90
C GLN A 91 -8.88 -0.67 14.85
N GLN A 92 -8.68 0.36 15.67
CA GLN A 92 -9.68 0.82 16.62
C GLN A 92 -10.91 1.44 15.93
N ILE A 93 -10.69 2.27 14.90
CA ILE A 93 -11.77 2.96 14.19
C ILE A 93 -12.44 2.08 13.13
N ALA A 94 -11.75 1.07 12.60
CA ALA A 94 -12.25 0.15 11.57
C ALA A 94 -11.98 -1.32 11.93
N PRO A 95 -12.43 -1.84 13.08
CA PRO A 95 -12.03 -3.15 13.61
C PRO A 95 -12.47 -4.34 12.74
N HIS A 96 -13.32 -4.11 11.76
CA HIS A 96 -13.80 -5.12 10.82
C HIS A 96 -12.89 -5.29 9.59
N ILE A 97 -11.88 -4.43 9.38
CA ILE A 97 -11.02 -4.42 8.18
C ILE A 97 -9.61 -4.95 8.52
N PRO A 98 -8.72 -4.20 9.20
CA PRO A 98 -7.42 -4.75 9.59
C PRO A 98 -7.62 -5.77 10.71
N LYS A 99 -7.05 -6.95 10.51
CA LYS A 99 -7.10 -8.04 11.50
C LYS A 99 -5.69 -8.40 11.95
N PRO A 100 -5.46 -8.57 13.27
CA PRO A 100 -4.19 -9.09 13.76
C PRO A 100 -3.83 -10.38 13.06
N ASP A 101 -2.61 -10.46 12.55
CA ASP A 101 -2.10 -11.63 11.83
C ASP A 101 -0.59 -11.74 12.09
N PRO A 102 -0.20 -12.48 13.15
CA PRO A 102 1.20 -12.55 13.55
C PRO A 102 2.10 -13.10 12.45
N MET A 103 3.19 -12.39 12.20
CA MET A 103 4.16 -12.66 11.13
C MET A 103 5.32 -13.50 11.65
N LEU A 104 5.61 -14.61 11.01
CA LEU A 104 6.82 -15.40 11.23
C LEU A 104 7.97 -14.85 10.39
N LEU A 105 9.11 -14.59 11.02
CA LEU A 105 10.36 -14.19 10.38
C LEU A 105 11.44 -15.23 10.70
N PRO A 106 11.72 -16.18 9.79
CA PRO A 106 12.83 -17.12 9.93
C PRO A 106 14.17 -16.42 9.67
N VAL A 107 15.21 -16.82 10.40
CA VAL A 107 16.58 -16.30 10.28
C VAL A 107 17.51 -17.39 9.79
N TYR A 108 18.25 -17.10 8.73
CA TYR A 108 19.19 -18.01 8.11
C TYR A 108 20.63 -17.52 8.28
N ASP A 109 21.56 -18.49 8.42
CA ASP A 109 22.99 -18.24 8.37
C ASP A 109 23.48 -18.23 6.93
N GLU A 110 23.32 -17.07 6.29
CA GLU A 110 23.70 -16.89 4.88
C GLU A 110 24.13 -15.45 4.60
N PRO A 111 24.96 -15.21 3.57
CA PRO A 111 25.32 -13.87 3.15
C PRO A 111 24.07 -13.03 2.80
N GLY A 112 24.04 -11.77 3.26
CA GLY A 112 22.95 -10.86 2.97
C GLY A 112 21.71 -11.01 3.86
N SER A 113 21.71 -11.92 4.85
CA SER A 113 20.65 -12.01 5.85
C SER A 113 20.34 -10.65 6.46
N THR A 114 19.07 -10.28 6.48
CA THR A 114 18.61 -9.00 7.03
C THR A 114 18.85 -8.93 8.53
N PHE A 115 18.62 -10.03 9.24
CA PHE A 115 18.77 -10.11 10.68
C PHE A 115 19.65 -11.28 11.10
N SER A 116 20.49 -11.07 12.14
CA SER A 116 20.94 -12.17 13.01
C SER A 116 19.91 -12.38 14.11
N MET A 117 19.92 -13.52 14.78
CA MET A 117 18.99 -13.80 15.90
C MET A 117 19.01 -12.71 16.97
N PHE A 118 20.20 -12.20 17.30
CA PHE A 118 20.33 -11.11 18.29
C PHE A 118 19.69 -9.80 17.76
N ARG A 119 19.99 -9.41 16.53
CA ARG A 119 19.41 -8.18 15.92
C ARG A 119 17.91 -8.29 15.76
N LEU A 120 17.41 -9.47 15.38
CA LEU A 120 15.97 -9.72 15.30
C LEU A 120 15.30 -9.51 16.68
N LYS A 121 15.86 -10.07 17.73
CA LYS A 121 15.31 -9.91 19.08
C LYS A 121 15.24 -8.43 19.48
N VAL A 122 16.33 -7.69 19.31
CA VAL A 122 16.36 -6.25 19.63
C VAL A 122 15.34 -5.47 18.79
N ALA A 123 15.25 -5.75 17.49
CA ALA A 123 14.29 -5.10 16.60
C ALA A 123 12.85 -5.38 17.02
N MET A 124 12.53 -6.65 17.32
CA MET A 124 11.17 -7.03 17.76
C MET A 124 10.80 -6.42 19.11
N ASP A 125 11.74 -6.34 20.07
CA ASP A 125 11.48 -5.72 21.37
C ASP A 125 11.20 -4.21 21.22
N LEU A 126 11.97 -3.54 20.38
CA LEU A 126 11.74 -2.13 20.07
C LEU A 126 10.41 -1.94 19.35
N TYR A 127 10.09 -2.82 18.38
CA TYR A 127 8.82 -2.80 17.67
C TYR A 127 7.63 -2.96 18.63
N ASP A 128 7.68 -3.90 19.54
CA ASP A 128 6.64 -4.12 20.55
C ASP A 128 6.49 -2.92 21.50
N LEU A 129 7.62 -2.31 21.89
CA LEU A 129 7.61 -1.11 22.73
C LEU A 129 6.88 0.04 22.02
N LEU A 130 7.23 0.28 20.75
CA LEU A 130 6.61 1.33 19.93
C LEU A 130 5.13 1.04 19.66
N ALA A 131 4.77 -0.22 19.47
CA ALA A 131 3.38 -0.66 19.25
C ALA A 131 2.55 -0.73 20.54
N GLY A 132 3.15 -0.52 21.72
CA GLY A 132 2.46 -0.61 23.02
C GLY A 132 1.97 -2.02 23.37
N VAL A 133 2.58 -3.07 22.78
CA VAL A 133 2.16 -4.47 23.00
C VAL A 133 3.14 -5.26 23.88
N SER A 134 4.24 -4.67 24.34
CA SER A 134 5.16 -5.28 25.28
C SER A 134 4.39 -5.79 26.52
N ASN A 135 4.73 -6.98 26.98
CA ASN A 135 4.05 -7.63 28.13
C ASN A 135 2.56 -7.99 27.90
N THR A 136 2.11 -8.06 26.67
CA THR A 136 0.78 -8.56 26.29
C THR A 136 0.89 -9.94 25.63
N PRO A 137 -0.21 -10.69 25.46
CA PRO A 137 -0.21 -11.92 24.66
C PRO A 137 0.20 -11.73 23.20
N ALA A 138 0.16 -10.49 22.70
CA ALA A 138 0.55 -10.09 21.35
C ALA A 138 2.05 -9.76 21.21
N ALA A 139 2.79 -9.77 22.32
CA ALA A 139 4.23 -9.51 22.32
C ALA A 139 4.99 -10.57 21.49
N ASN A 140 6.11 -10.15 20.93
CA ASN A 140 6.96 -10.98 20.10
C ASN A 140 7.47 -12.24 20.82
N LYS A 141 7.82 -13.24 20.03
CA LYS A 141 8.41 -14.49 20.52
C LYS A 141 9.60 -14.86 19.66
N VAL A 142 10.75 -15.05 20.30
CA VAL A 142 11.90 -15.69 19.64
C VAL A 142 11.69 -17.19 19.64
N LEU A 143 11.95 -17.81 18.49
CA LEU A 143 11.74 -19.23 18.26
C LEU A 143 13.07 -19.94 17.98
N THR A 144 13.22 -21.16 18.50
CA THR A 144 14.28 -22.07 18.07
C THR A 144 14.03 -22.55 16.62
N LYS A 145 15.04 -23.16 16.02
CA LYS A 145 14.90 -23.81 14.70
C LYS A 145 13.75 -24.82 14.69
N GLU A 146 13.70 -25.66 15.71
CA GLU A 146 12.67 -26.71 15.89
C GLU A 146 11.26 -26.09 15.97
N ASP A 147 11.11 -24.99 16.71
CA ASP A 147 9.83 -24.28 16.84
C ASP A 147 9.39 -23.64 15.52
N VAL A 148 10.34 -23.11 14.74
CA VAL A 148 10.05 -22.57 13.40
C VAL A 148 9.57 -23.69 12.48
N LEU A 149 10.31 -24.80 12.39
CA LEU A 149 9.96 -25.95 11.54
C LEU A 149 8.67 -26.65 11.98
N LYS A 150 8.35 -26.64 13.28
CA LYS A 150 7.08 -27.13 13.77
C LYS A 150 5.91 -26.29 13.29
N ARG A 151 6.11 -24.98 13.12
CA ARG A 151 5.07 -24.04 12.64
C ARG A 151 4.93 -24.06 11.13
N GLU A 152 6.07 -24.13 10.42
CA GLU A 152 6.16 -24.14 8.96
C GLU A 152 7.11 -25.26 8.53
N PRO A 153 6.59 -26.50 8.41
CA PRO A 153 7.42 -27.68 8.12
C PRO A 153 8.09 -27.65 6.74
N ASP A 154 7.52 -26.91 5.79
CA ASP A 154 8.03 -26.84 4.42
C ASP A 154 9.10 -25.77 4.21
N LEU A 155 9.44 -25.00 5.26
CA LEU A 155 10.57 -24.07 5.20
C LEU A 155 11.89 -24.83 5.04
N LYS A 156 12.79 -24.25 4.26
CA LYS A 156 14.17 -24.76 4.09
C LYS A 156 14.84 -24.91 5.46
N GLU A 157 15.27 -26.11 5.77
CA GLU A 157 15.92 -26.41 7.04
C GLU A 157 17.41 -26.04 7.05
N GLU A 158 18.09 -26.13 5.89
CA GLU A 158 19.51 -25.84 5.75
C GLU A 158 19.77 -24.35 6.05
N GLY A 159 20.74 -24.08 6.94
CA GLY A 159 21.10 -22.72 7.34
C GLY A 159 20.11 -22.04 8.29
N LEU A 160 18.95 -22.65 8.60
CA LEU A 160 17.97 -22.07 9.53
C LEU A 160 18.54 -22.06 10.97
N LEU A 161 18.63 -20.87 11.57
CA LEU A 161 19.08 -20.65 12.94
C LEU A 161 17.94 -20.62 13.96
N GLY A 162 16.78 -20.21 13.53
CA GLY A 162 15.59 -19.94 14.33
C GLY A 162 14.74 -18.84 13.71
N GLY A 163 14.02 -18.09 14.50
CA GLY A 163 13.20 -16.99 13.98
C GLY A 163 12.51 -16.19 15.07
N GLY A 164 11.57 -15.38 14.64
CA GLY A 164 10.72 -14.62 15.53
C GLY A 164 9.29 -14.52 15.00
N VAL A 165 8.36 -14.34 15.93
CA VAL A 165 6.97 -13.98 15.61
C VAL A 165 6.69 -12.63 16.21
N TYR A 166 6.15 -11.71 15.42
CA TYR A 166 5.75 -10.38 15.82
C TYR A 166 4.38 -10.02 15.27
N LEU A 167 3.73 -9.02 15.85
CA LEU A 167 2.37 -8.66 15.48
C LEU A 167 2.35 -7.72 14.27
N ASP A 168 1.68 -8.16 13.21
CA ASP A 168 1.25 -7.31 12.11
C ASP A 168 -0.23 -7.56 11.77
N PHE A 169 -0.76 -6.92 10.75
CA PHE A 169 -2.18 -6.99 10.43
C PHE A 169 -2.40 -7.26 8.95
N ARG A 170 -3.20 -8.27 8.64
CA ARG A 170 -3.76 -8.44 7.30
C ARG A 170 -4.85 -7.41 7.05
N ASN A 171 -4.97 -6.98 5.79
CA ASN A 171 -5.88 -5.94 5.38
C ASN A 171 -6.72 -6.33 4.15
N ASN A 172 -7.79 -5.59 3.95
CA ASN A 172 -8.46 -5.44 2.67
C ASN A 172 -8.33 -3.98 2.25
N ASP A 173 -7.34 -3.69 1.45
CA ASP A 173 -6.91 -2.34 1.09
C ASP A 173 -8.02 -1.50 0.47
N ALA A 174 -8.65 -2.02 -0.60
CA ALA A 174 -9.74 -1.32 -1.27
C ALA A 174 -10.91 -1.05 -0.32
N ARG A 175 -11.21 -2.01 0.56
CA ARG A 175 -12.27 -1.83 1.56
C ARG A 175 -11.92 -0.74 2.57
N LEU A 176 -10.66 -0.65 2.99
CA LEU A 176 -10.22 0.40 3.91
C LEU A 176 -10.41 1.79 3.28
N VAL A 177 -10.01 1.96 2.02
CA VAL A 177 -10.23 3.22 1.28
C VAL A 177 -11.72 3.54 1.18
N ILE A 178 -12.54 2.56 0.75
CA ILE A 178 -13.99 2.75 0.57
C ILE A 178 -14.67 3.14 1.87
N GLU A 179 -14.29 2.59 3.02
CA GLU A 179 -14.89 2.98 4.30
C GLU A 179 -14.52 4.42 4.70
N ASN A 180 -13.29 4.88 4.42
CA ASN A 180 -12.93 6.28 4.59
C ASN A 180 -13.76 7.19 3.67
N ILE A 181 -13.90 6.83 2.40
CA ILE A 181 -14.72 7.55 1.40
C ILE A 181 -16.19 7.62 1.85
N LYS A 182 -16.76 6.50 2.28
CA LYS A 182 -18.13 6.44 2.78
C LYS A 182 -18.33 7.33 4.01
N ARG A 183 -17.37 7.31 4.91
CA ARG A 183 -17.43 8.16 6.10
C ARG A 183 -17.30 9.64 5.74
N ALA A 184 -16.35 10.02 4.90
CA ALA A 184 -16.21 11.40 4.40
C ALA A 184 -17.52 11.89 3.75
N ASN A 185 -18.16 11.05 2.94
CA ASN A 185 -19.44 11.40 2.32
C ASN A 185 -20.59 11.57 3.33
N ARG A 186 -20.64 10.75 4.39
CA ARG A 186 -21.61 10.92 5.48
C ARG A 186 -21.40 12.23 6.24
N ASP A 187 -20.15 12.64 6.40
CA ASP A 187 -19.77 13.89 7.07
C ASP A 187 -19.87 15.11 6.14
N GLY A 188 -20.37 14.94 4.90
CA GLY A 188 -20.75 16.03 4.00
C GLY A 188 -19.87 16.21 2.76
N ALA A 189 -18.76 15.47 2.63
CA ALA A 189 -17.92 15.56 1.44
C ALA A 189 -18.68 15.17 0.16
N LEU A 190 -18.48 15.92 -0.91
CA LEU A 190 -18.96 15.64 -2.26
C LEU A 190 -17.93 14.76 -2.95
N ILE A 191 -18.31 13.55 -3.37
CA ILE A 191 -17.36 12.54 -3.86
C ILE A 191 -17.83 11.98 -5.20
N ALA A 192 -16.90 11.93 -6.17
CA ALA A 192 -17.18 11.37 -7.48
C ALA A 192 -15.97 10.58 -8.04
N SER A 193 -16.18 9.32 -8.42
CA SER A 193 -15.28 8.52 -9.24
C SER A 193 -15.50 8.78 -10.73
N HIS A 194 -14.57 8.32 -11.59
CA HIS A 194 -14.59 8.49 -13.03
C HIS A 194 -14.67 9.98 -13.46
N VAL A 195 -13.92 10.83 -12.75
CA VAL A 195 -13.76 12.27 -13.04
C VAL A 195 -12.27 12.58 -13.09
N LYS A 196 -11.80 12.91 -14.28
CA LYS A 196 -10.38 13.22 -14.54
C LYS A 196 -10.14 14.72 -14.44
N ALA A 197 -9.18 15.15 -13.62
CA ALA A 197 -8.66 16.50 -13.67
C ALA A 197 -7.88 16.70 -14.98
N GLU A 198 -8.11 17.80 -15.68
CA GLU A 198 -7.49 18.09 -16.98
C GLU A 198 -6.65 19.36 -16.97
N ASP A 199 -6.98 20.35 -16.12
CA ASP A 199 -6.20 21.58 -15.97
C ASP A 199 -6.60 22.30 -14.66
N PHE A 200 -5.80 23.30 -14.25
CA PHE A 200 -6.20 24.20 -13.19
C PHE A 200 -7.00 25.40 -13.72
N LEU A 201 -7.96 25.85 -12.92
CA LEU A 201 -8.60 27.15 -13.10
C LEU A 201 -7.74 28.19 -12.38
N LEU A 202 -7.36 29.25 -13.11
CA LEU A 202 -6.52 30.32 -12.59
C LEU A 202 -7.30 31.65 -12.55
N ASP A 203 -7.00 32.47 -11.54
CA ASP A 203 -7.44 33.84 -11.51
C ASP A 203 -6.56 34.76 -12.38
N ASP A 204 -6.89 36.05 -12.43
CA ASP A 204 -6.14 37.08 -13.18
C ASP A 204 -4.69 37.26 -12.70
N LYS A 205 -4.37 36.75 -11.50
CA LYS A 205 -3.02 36.79 -10.91
C LYS A 205 -2.26 35.47 -11.10
N GLY A 206 -2.87 34.49 -11.76
CA GLY A 206 -2.31 33.15 -11.97
C GLY A 206 -2.39 32.25 -10.74
N GLN A 207 -3.22 32.57 -9.73
CA GLN A 207 -3.45 31.70 -8.58
C GLN A 207 -4.49 30.64 -8.92
N ILE A 208 -4.30 29.43 -8.38
CA ILE A 208 -5.23 28.30 -8.57
C ILE A 208 -6.51 28.60 -7.78
N ILE A 209 -7.65 28.64 -8.48
CA ILE A 209 -8.98 28.86 -7.92
C ILE A 209 -9.91 27.66 -8.12
N GLY A 210 -9.39 26.54 -8.62
CA GLY A 210 -10.16 25.34 -8.88
C GLY A 210 -9.53 24.44 -9.94
N VAL A 211 -10.34 23.53 -10.45
CA VAL A 211 -9.94 22.51 -11.42
C VAL A 211 -10.96 22.42 -12.56
N LYS A 212 -10.44 22.36 -13.79
CA LYS A 212 -11.16 21.90 -14.94
C LYS A 212 -11.04 20.38 -14.99
N ALA A 213 -12.18 19.69 -15.07
CA ALA A 213 -12.22 18.23 -15.05
C ALA A 213 -13.17 17.71 -16.13
N ARG A 214 -13.08 16.42 -16.42
CA ARG A 214 -13.97 15.71 -17.33
C ARG A 214 -14.65 14.55 -16.62
N ASP A 215 -15.98 14.50 -16.70
CA ASP A 215 -16.76 13.33 -16.30
C ASP A 215 -16.61 12.24 -17.39
N LEU A 216 -15.82 11.20 -17.10
CA LEU A 216 -15.52 10.13 -18.03
C LEU A 216 -16.72 9.21 -18.36
N LEU A 217 -17.83 9.30 -17.59
CA LEU A 217 -19.04 8.53 -17.88
C LEU A 217 -19.99 9.24 -18.87
N THR A 218 -19.89 10.56 -18.98
CA THR A 218 -20.78 11.37 -19.84
C THR A 218 -20.02 12.18 -20.88
N ASP A 219 -18.67 12.19 -20.78
CA ASP A 219 -17.74 13.02 -21.57
C ASP A 219 -17.97 14.53 -21.41
N GLN A 220 -18.63 14.95 -20.33
CA GLN A 220 -18.88 16.35 -20.04
C GLN A 220 -17.68 17.01 -19.36
N GLU A 221 -17.33 18.19 -19.84
CA GLU A 221 -16.39 19.07 -19.14
C GLU A 221 -17.10 19.74 -17.97
N ILE A 222 -16.43 19.80 -16.82
CA ILE A 222 -16.94 20.40 -15.59
C ILE A 222 -15.89 21.33 -14.98
N MET A 223 -16.35 22.42 -14.37
CA MET A 223 -15.52 23.38 -13.65
C MET A 223 -15.85 23.30 -12.18
N ILE A 224 -14.85 23.04 -11.35
CA ILE A 224 -15.00 22.94 -9.89
C ILE A 224 -14.14 24.02 -9.25
N LYS A 225 -14.75 24.98 -8.56
CA LYS A 225 -14.03 26.02 -7.84
C LYS A 225 -13.70 25.57 -6.42
N ALA A 226 -12.50 25.90 -5.97
CA ALA A 226 -12.05 25.62 -4.62
C ALA A 226 -10.99 26.62 -4.17
N LYS A 227 -10.99 26.95 -2.88
CA LYS A 227 -9.98 27.84 -2.27
C LYS A 227 -8.59 27.14 -2.20
N LEU A 228 -8.60 25.81 -2.02
CA LEU A 228 -7.40 24.99 -1.98
C LEU A 228 -7.61 23.71 -2.82
N VAL A 229 -6.59 23.34 -3.58
CA VAL A 229 -6.55 22.08 -4.34
C VAL A 229 -5.41 21.22 -3.81
N ILE A 230 -5.70 20.00 -3.40
CA ILE A 230 -4.70 19.01 -2.94
C ILE A 230 -4.55 17.91 -3.98
N ASN A 231 -3.30 17.68 -4.40
CA ASN A 231 -2.92 16.60 -5.28
C ASN A 231 -2.54 15.36 -4.47
N THR A 232 -3.34 14.30 -4.55
CA THR A 232 -3.12 12.99 -3.91
C THR A 232 -3.12 11.86 -4.93
N THR A 233 -2.66 12.14 -6.14
CA THR A 233 -2.75 11.23 -7.29
C THR A 233 -1.64 10.17 -7.35
N GLY A 234 -0.85 10.02 -6.27
CA GLY A 234 0.17 8.97 -6.19
C GLY A 234 1.16 9.01 -7.36
N PRO A 235 1.33 7.93 -8.12
CA PRO A 235 2.28 7.90 -9.25
C PRO A 235 2.02 8.94 -10.34
N TRP A 236 0.79 9.46 -10.47
CA TRP A 236 0.40 10.50 -11.44
C TRP A 236 0.62 11.93 -10.92
N SER A 237 1.27 12.12 -9.76
CA SER A 237 1.41 13.45 -9.15
C SER A 237 2.12 14.46 -10.05
N ASP A 238 3.09 14.04 -10.86
CA ASP A 238 3.78 14.93 -11.79
C ASP A 238 2.88 15.38 -12.95
N GLU A 239 1.92 14.56 -13.40
CA GLU A 239 0.94 14.94 -14.44
C GLU A 239 0.08 16.12 -13.96
N ILE A 240 -0.42 16.07 -12.72
CA ILE A 240 -1.21 17.16 -12.15
C ILE A 240 -0.35 18.41 -11.91
N ARG A 241 0.87 18.25 -11.43
CA ARG A 241 1.79 19.37 -11.23
C ARG A 241 2.17 20.06 -12.53
N GLN A 242 2.20 19.31 -13.64
CA GLN A 242 2.48 19.84 -14.97
C GLN A 242 1.47 20.93 -15.39
N PHE A 243 0.23 20.92 -14.88
CA PHE A 243 -0.77 21.96 -15.19
C PHE A 243 -0.31 23.35 -14.77
N SER A 244 0.47 23.50 -13.71
CA SER A 244 1.02 24.78 -13.24
C SER A 244 2.39 25.13 -13.84
N HIS A 245 3.05 24.19 -14.54
CA HIS A 245 4.39 24.36 -15.09
C HIS A 245 4.40 24.30 -16.61
N LYS A 246 3.78 25.30 -17.24
CA LYS A 246 3.69 25.38 -18.72
C LYS A 246 5.09 25.48 -19.32
N GLY A 247 5.54 24.43 -19.99
CA GLY A 247 6.74 24.43 -20.84
C GLY A 247 7.98 23.72 -20.30
N GLN A 248 8.00 23.23 -19.06
CA GLN A 248 9.11 22.41 -18.54
C GLN A 248 8.58 21.10 -17.95
N PRO A 249 9.05 19.92 -18.36
CA PRO A 249 8.66 18.65 -17.78
C PRO A 249 9.04 18.59 -16.29
N ILE A 250 8.12 18.08 -15.47
CA ILE A 250 8.38 17.78 -14.06
C ILE A 250 8.70 16.29 -13.98
N HIS A 251 9.83 15.94 -13.37
CA HIS A 251 10.25 14.56 -13.14
C HIS A 251 10.71 14.42 -11.68
N GLN A 252 9.76 14.57 -10.74
CA GLN A 252 10.04 14.36 -9.32
C GLN A 252 9.60 12.97 -8.84
N MET A 253 8.68 12.34 -9.56
CA MET A 253 8.27 10.98 -9.26
C MET A 253 9.22 9.98 -9.89
N ARG A 254 9.62 8.97 -9.12
CA ARG A 254 10.35 7.77 -9.54
C ARG A 254 9.51 6.54 -9.17
N PRO A 255 8.55 6.16 -10.01
CA PRO A 255 7.73 4.98 -9.69
C PRO A 255 8.57 3.71 -9.65
N THR A 256 8.38 2.86 -8.64
CA THR A 256 8.91 1.50 -8.63
C THR A 256 7.78 0.48 -8.62
N LYS A 257 7.97 -0.60 -9.39
CA LYS A 257 6.98 -1.65 -9.55
C LYS A 257 7.20 -2.76 -8.52
N GLY A 258 6.13 -3.14 -7.83
CA GLY A 258 6.07 -4.30 -6.97
C GLY A 258 5.03 -5.31 -7.47
N VAL A 259 5.45 -6.56 -7.66
CA VAL A 259 4.63 -7.64 -8.18
C VAL A 259 4.32 -8.67 -7.11
N HIS A 260 3.09 -9.19 -7.15
CA HIS A 260 2.68 -10.34 -6.35
C HIS A 260 2.14 -11.44 -7.25
N LEU A 261 2.44 -12.68 -6.89
CA LEU A 261 1.94 -13.88 -7.56
C LEU A 261 1.03 -14.65 -6.61
N VAL A 262 0.02 -15.30 -7.16
CA VAL A 262 -0.98 -16.08 -6.43
C VAL A 262 -0.96 -17.51 -6.94
N VAL A 263 -0.92 -18.46 -6.01
CA VAL A 263 -0.97 -19.89 -6.30
C VAL A 263 -2.03 -20.57 -5.42
N ASP A 264 -2.43 -21.77 -5.79
CA ASP A 264 -3.27 -22.59 -4.92
C ASP A 264 -2.54 -22.90 -3.61
N ARG A 265 -3.25 -22.82 -2.48
CA ARG A 265 -2.66 -23.10 -1.17
C ARG A 265 -2.17 -24.54 -1.03
N GLN A 266 -2.71 -25.48 -1.78
CA GLN A 266 -2.20 -26.86 -1.79
C GLN A 266 -0.80 -26.96 -2.41
N LYS A 267 -0.43 -26.02 -3.29
CA LYS A 267 0.92 -25.95 -3.89
C LYS A 267 1.94 -25.28 -2.96
N LEU A 268 1.50 -24.33 -2.16
CA LEU A 268 2.32 -23.62 -1.17
C LEU A 268 1.55 -23.51 0.16
N PRO A 269 1.56 -24.58 0.97
CA PRO A 269 0.68 -24.72 2.13
C PRO A 269 1.24 -24.03 3.39
N VAL A 270 1.44 -22.72 3.35
CA VAL A 270 1.88 -21.97 4.53
C VAL A 270 0.74 -21.85 5.54
N SER A 271 1.06 -22.00 6.82
CA SER A 271 0.09 -22.01 7.92
C SER A 271 -0.20 -20.61 8.45
N GLN A 272 0.74 -19.70 8.33
CA GLN A 272 0.69 -18.33 8.83
C GLN A 272 1.45 -17.41 7.87
N PRO A 273 1.32 -16.07 7.99
CA PRO A 273 2.15 -15.11 7.28
C PRO A 273 3.64 -15.34 7.58
N VAL A 274 4.45 -15.41 6.53
CA VAL A 274 5.91 -15.57 6.63
C VAL A 274 6.60 -14.43 5.88
N TYR A 275 7.64 -13.84 6.50
CA TYR A 275 8.46 -12.80 5.90
C TYR A 275 9.90 -13.29 5.82
N VAL A 276 10.36 -13.59 4.61
CA VAL A 276 11.64 -14.29 4.37
C VAL A 276 12.64 -13.41 3.65
N ASP A 277 13.93 -13.51 4.02
CA ASP A 277 15.00 -13.02 3.17
C ASP A 277 15.00 -13.78 1.83
N THR A 278 15.37 -13.12 0.74
CA THR A 278 15.37 -13.75 -0.60
C THR A 278 16.41 -14.86 -0.74
N GLY A 279 17.50 -14.79 0.01
CA GLY A 279 18.67 -15.67 -0.15
C GLY A 279 19.54 -15.34 -1.37
N LEU A 280 19.27 -14.20 -2.03
CA LEU A 280 19.98 -13.76 -3.23
C LEU A 280 21.09 -12.73 -2.93
N ASN A 281 21.34 -12.45 -1.65
CA ASN A 281 22.28 -11.42 -1.20
C ASN A 281 21.97 -10.00 -1.75
N ASP A 282 20.71 -9.73 -2.02
CA ASP A 282 20.19 -8.46 -2.52
C ASP A 282 19.63 -7.55 -1.42
N GLY A 283 19.68 -8.03 -0.16
CA GLY A 283 19.19 -7.31 1.02
C GLY A 283 17.67 -7.17 1.07
N ARG A 284 16.94 -7.93 0.25
CA ARG A 284 15.49 -7.88 0.14
C ARG A 284 14.82 -9.01 0.91
N MET A 285 13.55 -8.79 1.20
CA MET A 285 12.68 -9.77 1.82
C MET A 285 11.35 -9.87 1.05
N VAL A 286 10.76 -11.05 1.06
CA VAL A 286 9.49 -11.37 0.39
C VAL A 286 8.49 -11.86 1.43
N PHE A 287 7.27 -11.37 1.32
CA PHE A 287 6.13 -11.89 2.08
C PHE A 287 5.55 -13.13 1.39
N VAL A 288 5.22 -14.13 2.19
CA VAL A 288 4.48 -15.33 1.75
C VAL A 288 3.26 -15.46 2.67
N LEU A 289 2.08 -15.27 2.10
CA LEU A 289 0.88 -14.96 2.86
C LEU A 289 -0.27 -15.90 2.48
N PRO A 290 -0.80 -16.68 3.43
CA PRO A 290 -2.00 -17.48 3.19
C PRO A 290 -3.24 -16.59 3.17
N ARG A 291 -4.14 -16.84 2.23
CA ARG A 291 -5.42 -16.16 2.13
C ARG A 291 -6.51 -17.13 1.67
N GLU A 292 -7.30 -17.63 2.61
CA GLU A 292 -8.35 -18.61 2.33
C GLU A 292 -7.76 -19.85 1.63
N GLU A 293 -8.15 -20.13 0.39
CA GLU A 293 -7.67 -21.26 -0.41
C GLU A 293 -6.44 -20.93 -1.27
N LYS A 294 -5.90 -19.72 -1.15
CA LYS A 294 -4.75 -19.26 -1.92
C LYS A 294 -3.58 -18.89 -1.01
N THR A 295 -2.39 -18.94 -1.59
CA THR A 295 -1.19 -18.32 -1.04
C THR A 295 -0.70 -17.31 -2.07
N TYR A 296 -0.38 -16.09 -1.62
CA TYR A 296 0.26 -15.10 -2.48
C TYR A 296 1.58 -14.66 -1.89
N PHE A 297 2.50 -14.28 -2.76
CA PHE A 297 3.83 -13.87 -2.35
C PHE A 297 4.34 -12.72 -3.21
N GLY A 298 5.19 -11.90 -2.61
CA GLY A 298 5.76 -10.69 -3.18
C GLY A 298 6.50 -9.89 -2.10
N THR A 299 7.28 -8.89 -2.48
CA THR A 299 7.12 -8.18 -3.74
C THR A 299 8.48 -7.99 -4.43
N THR A 300 8.45 -7.76 -5.73
CA THR A 300 9.59 -7.19 -6.46
C THR A 300 9.73 -5.70 -6.15
N ASP A 301 10.83 -5.09 -6.59
CA ASP A 301 11.07 -3.65 -6.50
C ASP A 301 11.99 -3.22 -7.64
N THR A 302 11.37 -2.77 -8.73
CA THR A 302 12.07 -2.43 -9.98
C THR A 302 11.62 -1.06 -10.45
N ASP A 303 12.56 -0.21 -10.91
CA ASP A 303 12.21 1.06 -11.53
C ASP A 303 11.24 0.87 -12.69
N TYR A 304 10.27 1.76 -12.81
CA TYR A 304 9.20 1.63 -13.78
C TYR A 304 8.98 2.92 -14.57
N THR A 305 9.02 2.78 -15.91
CA THR A 305 8.82 3.89 -16.87
C THR A 305 7.70 3.64 -17.87
N GLY A 306 6.91 2.58 -17.66
CA GLY A 306 5.81 2.20 -18.54
C GLY A 306 4.49 2.91 -18.21
N ASP A 307 3.39 2.35 -18.73
CA ASP A 307 2.04 2.84 -18.47
C ASP A 307 1.70 2.73 -16.96
N LEU A 308 1.51 3.89 -16.31
CA LEU A 308 1.19 3.94 -14.88
C LEU A 308 -0.17 3.32 -14.55
N GLN A 309 -1.10 3.32 -15.50
CA GLN A 309 -2.45 2.80 -15.30
C GLN A 309 -2.48 1.27 -15.34
N HIS A 310 -1.67 0.67 -16.21
CA HIS A 310 -1.64 -0.78 -16.43
C HIS A 310 -0.22 -1.34 -16.30
N PRO A 311 0.39 -1.29 -15.09
CA PRO A 311 1.71 -1.87 -14.89
C PRO A 311 1.67 -3.38 -15.15
N GLN A 312 2.58 -3.84 -16.03
CA GLN A 312 2.61 -5.24 -16.45
C GLN A 312 3.55 -6.06 -15.58
N VAL A 313 3.14 -7.29 -15.28
CA VAL A 313 4.01 -8.32 -14.71
C VAL A 313 4.88 -8.87 -15.84
N THR A 314 6.19 -8.92 -15.64
CA THR A 314 7.16 -9.43 -16.62
C THR A 314 7.63 -10.83 -16.24
N GLN A 315 8.24 -11.54 -17.21
CA GLN A 315 8.85 -12.85 -16.94
C GLN A 315 9.95 -12.76 -15.86
N GLU A 316 10.70 -11.66 -15.84
CA GLU A 316 11.74 -11.41 -14.82
C GLU A 316 11.16 -11.29 -13.41
N ASP A 317 10.00 -10.63 -13.25
CA ASP A 317 9.31 -10.58 -11.97
C ASP A 317 8.89 -11.98 -11.50
N VAL A 318 8.38 -12.79 -12.43
CA VAL A 318 7.92 -14.16 -12.15
C VAL A 318 9.11 -15.05 -11.77
N ASP A 319 10.18 -15.03 -12.55
CA ASP A 319 11.37 -15.85 -12.32
C ASP A 319 12.03 -15.52 -10.98
N TYR A 320 12.12 -14.21 -10.65
CA TYR A 320 12.62 -13.74 -9.37
C TYR A 320 11.80 -14.28 -8.19
N LEU A 321 10.49 -14.09 -8.22
CA LEU A 321 9.62 -14.49 -7.10
C LEU A 321 9.52 -16.01 -6.96
N LEU A 322 9.44 -16.75 -8.06
CA LEU A 322 9.49 -18.22 -8.03
C LEU A 322 10.83 -18.72 -7.50
N GLY A 323 11.94 -18.12 -7.92
CA GLY A 323 13.28 -18.44 -7.43
C GLY A 323 13.39 -18.27 -5.92
N VAL A 324 12.90 -17.15 -5.38
CA VAL A 324 12.89 -16.89 -3.93
C VAL A 324 12.03 -17.90 -3.18
N VAL A 325 10.79 -18.12 -3.64
CA VAL A 325 9.87 -19.02 -2.92
C VAL A 325 10.33 -20.47 -2.99
N ASN A 326 10.78 -20.97 -4.14
CA ASN A 326 11.31 -22.31 -4.25
C ASN A 326 12.61 -22.53 -3.45
N ASN A 327 13.43 -21.49 -3.29
CA ASN A 327 14.59 -21.56 -2.40
C ASN A 327 14.17 -21.67 -0.93
N ARG A 328 13.14 -20.95 -0.49
CA ARG A 328 12.67 -20.94 0.91
C ARG A 328 11.73 -22.09 1.24
N PHE A 329 10.99 -22.58 0.27
CA PHE A 329 10.03 -23.68 0.38
C PHE A 329 10.36 -24.74 -0.68
N PRO A 330 11.45 -25.51 -0.53
CA PRO A 330 11.96 -26.38 -1.59
C PRO A 330 10.97 -27.48 -2.01
N ASN A 331 10.06 -27.88 -1.11
CA ASN A 331 9.04 -28.89 -1.41
C ASN A 331 7.91 -28.34 -2.32
N ALA A 332 7.74 -27.03 -2.42
CA ALA A 332 6.70 -26.42 -3.25
C ALA A 332 6.97 -26.62 -4.75
N ASN A 333 8.24 -26.50 -5.17
CA ASN A 333 8.69 -26.71 -6.55
C ASN A 333 7.76 -26.03 -7.58
N LEU A 334 7.42 -24.76 -7.31
CA LEU A 334 6.48 -23.98 -8.12
C LEU A 334 7.05 -23.67 -9.50
N THR A 335 6.18 -23.69 -10.49
CA THR A 335 6.46 -23.30 -11.87
C THR A 335 5.51 -22.19 -12.31
N ILE A 336 5.72 -21.63 -13.50
CA ILE A 336 4.82 -20.63 -14.07
C ILE A 336 3.39 -21.17 -14.23
N ASP A 337 3.24 -22.47 -14.48
CA ASP A 337 1.93 -23.11 -14.67
C ASP A 337 1.12 -23.22 -13.36
N ASP A 338 1.75 -23.02 -12.21
CA ASP A 338 1.09 -23.02 -10.90
C ASP A 338 0.53 -21.63 -10.54
N ILE A 339 0.86 -20.60 -11.32
CA ILE A 339 0.41 -19.22 -11.08
C ILE A 339 -1.02 -19.05 -11.59
N GLU A 340 -1.96 -18.82 -10.70
CA GLU A 340 -3.36 -18.60 -11.05
C GLU A 340 -3.70 -17.14 -11.31
N SER A 341 -3.00 -16.21 -10.65
CA SER A 341 -3.24 -14.77 -10.76
C SER A 341 -2.02 -13.97 -10.34
N SER A 342 -1.99 -12.71 -10.72
CA SER A 342 -0.94 -11.78 -10.32
C SER A 342 -1.46 -10.35 -10.27
N TRP A 343 -0.75 -9.47 -9.57
CA TRP A 343 -0.96 -8.03 -9.69
C TRP A 343 0.36 -7.28 -9.57
N ALA A 344 0.40 -6.10 -10.18
CA ALA A 344 1.49 -5.15 -10.08
C ALA A 344 0.99 -3.81 -9.54
N GLY A 345 1.69 -3.24 -8.59
CA GLY A 345 1.45 -1.91 -8.04
C GLY A 345 2.67 -1.02 -8.18
N LEU A 346 2.47 0.29 -8.22
CA LEU A 346 3.53 1.28 -8.33
C LEU A 346 3.69 2.05 -7.02
N ARG A 347 4.91 2.08 -6.48
CA ARG A 347 5.25 2.96 -5.34
C ARG A 347 5.58 4.34 -5.87
N PRO A 348 4.95 5.40 -5.36
CA PRO A 348 5.22 6.79 -5.77
C PRO A 348 6.45 7.35 -5.03
N LEU A 349 7.64 6.87 -5.36
CA LEU A 349 8.88 7.38 -4.76
C LEU A 349 9.28 8.72 -5.38
N LEU A 350 10.06 9.52 -4.65
CA LEU A 350 10.62 10.77 -5.14
C LEU A 350 12.01 10.54 -5.73
N SER A 351 12.29 11.16 -6.89
CA SER A 351 13.63 11.22 -7.43
C SER A 351 14.52 12.13 -6.58
N GLY A 352 15.73 11.68 -6.25
CA GLY A 352 16.72 12.47 -5.49
C GLY A 352 16.94 12.03 -4.06
N ASN A 353 16.15 11.15 -3.50
CA ASN A 353 16.50 10.42 -2.30
C ASN A 353 17.32 9.17 -2.70
N SER A 354 18.58 9.40 -3.02
CA SER A 354 19.59 8.35 -3.10
C SER A 354 20.00 7.99 -1.68
N ALA A 355 19.23 7.27 -0.98
CA ALA A 355 19.72 6.50 0.16
C ALA A 355 18.55 5.71 0.71
N SER A 356 18.73 4.44 0.77
CA SER A 356 17.85 3.51 1.47
C SER A 356 16.54 3.15 0.76
N ASP A 357 16.68 2.50 -0.36
CA ASP A 357 15.71 1.48 -0.73
C ASP A 357 15.90 0.22 0.14
#